data_cdaec0e50b1faa030e17e0ef6fffee06
#
_entry.id   cdaec0e50b1faa030e17e0ef6fffee06
#
_cell.length_a   1.000
_cell.length_b   1.000
_cell.length_c   1.000
_cell.angle_alpha   90.00
_cell.angle_beta   90.00
_cell.angle_gamma   90.00
#
_symmetry.space_group_name_H-M   'P 1'
#
loop_
_entity.id
_entity.type
_entity.pdbx_description
1 polymer ?
#
loop_
_entity_poly.entity_id
_entity_poly.type
_entity_poly.pdbx_seq_one_letter_code
_entity_poly.pdbx_strand_id
1 'polypeptide(L)'
;QLQQRLLALKDVNGKPAAAYLEADKPTLIKFWASWCPLCLATLEETQAWHQDPAFAGINLITIASPGHLGENDEAAFKEWYRGLDYPNLPVLVNNGGDIARDTGVAVYPSWALLDKDGNVVRVVKGHMNREQALTLLKNPRAELVQPGKNYYKPKAKGATPMQTKTIYLAGGCFWGMEAYFERVPGVVDAVSGYANGKTANPSYEDVIRGTGHAETVKVTYDPERISLDDIL
;
A
#
# COMPACT_ATOMS: atom_id res chain seq x y z
N GLN A 1 5.41 -22.62 -12.54
CA GLN A 1 6.33 -21.56 -12.10
C GLN A 1 5.63 -20.22 -12.14
N LEU A 2 5.94 -19.34 -11.20
CA LEU A 2 5.23 -18.06 -11.01
C LEU A 2 5.31 -17.16 -12.26
N GLN A 3 6.47 -17.03 -12.89
CA GLN A 3 6.65 -16.19 -14.07
C GLN A 3 5.78 -16.62 -15.26
N GLN A 4 5.63 -17.91 -15.49
CA GLN A 4 4.75 -18.42 -16.55
C GLN A 4 3.29 -18.09 -16.26
N ARG A 5 2.87 -18.15 -15.00
CA ARG A 5 1.51 -17.80 -14.58
C ARG A 5 1.25 -16.30 -14.71
N LEU A 6 2.22 -15.45 -14.40
CA LEU A 6 2.13 -14.02 -14.66
C LEU A 6 1.96 -13.71 -16.14
N LEU A 7 2.77 -14.34 -17.00
CA LEU A 7 2.69 -14.17 -18.45
C LEU A 7 1.38 -14.66 -19.05
N ALA A 8 0.69 -15.61 -18.41
CA ALA A 8 -0.62 -16.11 -18.84
C ALA A 8 -1.77 -15.16 -18.52
N LEU A 9 -1.54 -14.12 -17.69
CA LEU A 9 -2.58 -13.15 -17.33
C LEU A 9 -2.86 -12.18 -18.47
N LYS A 10 -4.01 -11.54 -18.38
CA LYS A 10 -4.39 -10.38 -19.19
C LYS A 10 -4.73 -9.21 -18.28
N ASP A 11 -4.57 -8.01 -18.81
CA ASP A 11 -5.01 -6.81 -18.09
C ASP A 11 -6.54 -6.64 -18.15
N VAL A 12 -7.05 -5.62 -17.48
CA VAL A 12 -8.48 -5.29 -17.43
C VAL A 12 -9.10 -5.01 -18.80
N ASN A 13 -8.29 -4.74 -19.82
CA ASN A 13 -8.71 -4.48 -21.19
C ASN A 13 -8.47 -5.69 -22.13
N GLY A 14 -8.00 -6.81 -21.60
CA GLY A 14 -7.70 -8.03 -22.33
C GLY A 14 -6.31 -8.05 -23.00
N LYS A 15 -5.46 -7.05 -22.74
CA LYS A 15 -4.09 -7.00 -23.26
C LYS A 15 -3.22 -8.03 -22.53
N PRO A 16 -2.40 -8.81 -23.25
CA PRO A 16 -1.54 -9.82 -22.63
C PRO A 16 -0.52 -9.21 -21.66
N ALA A 17 -0.26 -9.88 -20.55
CA ALA A 17 0.72 -9.48 -19.55
C ALA A 17 2.14 -9.31 -20.12
N ALA A 18 2.47 -10.04 -21.18
CA ALA A 18 3.74 -9.89 -21.89
C ALA A 18 4.04 -8.47 -22.38
N ALA A 19 3.02 -7.64 -22.56
CA ALA A 19 3.20 -6.23 -22.91
C ALA A 19 3.84 -5.39 -21.79
N TYR A 20 3.84 -5.88 -20.55
CA TYR A 20 4.34 -5.20 -19.36
C TYR A 20 5.53 -5.91 -18.71
N LEU A 21 5.88 -7.10 -19.18
CA LEU A 21 6.89 -7.97 -18.59
C LEU A 21 8.05 -8.18 -19.56
N GLU A 22 9.06 -7.33 -19.48
CA GLU A 22 10.30 -7.49 -20.23
C GLU A 22 11.17 -8.57 -19.57
N ALA A 23 11.78 -9.41 -20.42
CA ALA A 23 12.73 -10.42 -19.95
C ALA A 23 13.96 -9.77 -19.29
N ASP A 24 14.61 -10.51 -18.41
CA ASP A 24 15.85 -10.12 -17.72
C ASP A 24 15.73 -8.89 -16.81
N LYS A 25 14.51 -8.46 -16.51
CA LYS A 25 14.24 -7.41 -15.52
C LYS A 25 13.57 -7.99 -14.27
N PRO A 26 13.92 -7.51 -13.07
CA PRO A 26 13.12 -7.79 -11.88
C PRO A 26 11.72 -7.21 -12.01
N THR A 27 10.77 -7.79 -11.29
CA THR A 27 9.37 -7.35 -11.34
C THR A 27 8.89 -6.94 -9.96
N LEU A 28 8.35 -5.73 -9.84
CA LEU A 28 7.66 -5.24 -8.65
C LEU A 28 6.15 -5.29 -8.89
N ILE A 29 5.46 -6.02 -8.03
CA ILE A 29 4.02 -6.25 -8.12
C ILE A 29 3.31 -5.60 -6.94
N LYS A 30 2.31 -4.75 -7.22
CA LYS A 30 1.35 -4.30 -6.22
C LYS A 30 0.09 -5.15 -6.28
N PHE A 31 -0.27 -5.76 -5.16
CA PHE A 31 -1.55 -6.45 -4.98
C PHE A 31 -2.55 -5.52 -4.29
N TRP A 32 -3.75 -5.40 -4.84
CA TRP A 32 -4.75 -4.47 -4.35
C TRP A 32 -6.19 -4.94 -4.65
N ALA A 33 -7.17 -4.26 -4.05
CA ALA A 33 -8.58 -4.53 -4.26
C ALA A 33 -9.39 -3.24 -4.39
N SER A 34 -10.54 -3.33 -5.06
CA SER A 34 -11.47 -2.21 -5.27
C SER A 34 -12.06 -1.67 -3.97
N TRP A 35 -12.21 -2.50 -2.96
CA TRP A 35 -12.76 -2.13 -1.65
C TRP A 35 -11.72 -1.52 -0.70
N CYS A 36 -10.45 -1.49 -1.06
CA CYS A 36 -9.36 -1.06 -0.20
C CYS A 36 -9.09 0.45 -0.36
N PRO A 37 -9.46 1.31 0.61
CA PRO A 37 -9.32 2.77 0.48
C PRO A 37 -7.86 3.21 0.28
N LEU A 38 -6.92 2.62 1.02
CA LEU A 38 -5.49 2.93 0.87
C LEU A 38 -4.96 2.51 -0.51
N CYS A 39 -5.44 1.38 -1.05
CA CYS A 39 -5.08 0.96 -2.40
C CYS A 39 -5.51 2.02 -3.42
N LEU A 40 -6.78 2.48 -3.33
CA LEU A 40 -7.33 3.48 -4.25
C LEU A 40 -6.62 4.82 -4.14
N ALA A 41 -6.33 5.27 -2.92
CA ALA A 41 -5.63 6.52 -2.66
C ALA A 41 -4.19 6.55 -3.24
N THR A 42 -3.61 5.38 -3.54
CA THR A 42 -2.22 5.24 -3.99
C THR A 42 -2.06 4.71 -5.40
N LEU A 43 -3.16 4.53 -6.17
CA LEU A 43 -3.09 4.09 -7.57
C LEU A 43 -2.44 5.13 -8.47
N GLU A 44 -2.73 6.41 -8.27
CA GLU A 44 -2.12 7.50 -9.03
C GLU A 44 -0.60 7.54 -8.85
N GLU A 45 -0.15 7.39 -7.61
CA GLU A 45 1.28 7.30 -7.28
C GLU A 45 1.93 6.09 -7.99
N THR A 46 1.28 4.93 -7.95
CA THR A 46 1.77 3.72 -8.64
C THR A 46 1.85 3.92 -10.16
N GLN A 47 0.86 4.57 -10.75
CA GLN A 47 0.89 4.93 -12.18
C GLN A 47 2.05 5.88 -12.48
N ALA A 48 2.30 6.86 -11.63
CA ALA A 48 3.43 7.79 -11.79
C ALA A 48 4.78 7.05 -11.74
N TRP A 49 4.94 6.05 -10.88
CA TRP A 49 6.17 5.24 -10.85
C TRP A 49 6.38 4.44 -12.13
N HIS A 50 5.31 3.97 -12.74
CA HIS A 50 5.39 3.25 -14.02
C HIS A 50 6.02 4.11 -15.13
N GLN A 51 5.90 5.42 -15.04
CA GLN A 51 6.47 6.40 -15.98
C GLN A 51 7.76 7.07 -15.45
N ASP A 52 8.15 6.80 -14.22
CA ASP A 52 9.32 7.40 -13.59
C ASP A 52 10.60 6.71 -14.07
N PRO A 53 11.60 7.47 -14.59
CA PRO A 53 12.88 6.91 -15.01
C PRO A 53 13.61 6.13 -13.92
N ALA A 54 13.40 6.44 -12.64
CA ALA A 54 13.99 5.70 -11.52
C ALA A 54 13.53 4.24 -11.44
N PHE A 55 12.37 3.92 -12.05
CA PHE A 55 11.82 2.57 -12.13
C PHE A 55 12.00 1.92 -13.51
N ALA A 56 12.74 2.54 -14.42
CA ALA A 56 12.90 2.03 -15.80
C ALA A 56 13.64 0.68 -15.86
N GLY A 57 14.44 0.33 -14.85
CA GLY A 57 15.17 -0.93 -14.78
C GLY A 57 14.36 -2.14 -14.34
N ILE A 58 13.07 -1.98 -14.06
CA ILE A 58 12.18 -3.03 -13.58
C ILE A 58 10.87 -3.09 -14.37
N ASN A 59 10.19 -4.21 -14.26
CA ASN A 59 8.78 -4.30 -14.62
C ASN A 59 7.94 -3.87 -13.40
N LEU A 60 7.07 -2.89 -13.57
CA LEU A 60 6.11 -2.47 -12.55
C LEU A 60 4.71 -2.82 -13.00
N ILE A 61 4.04 -3.71 -12.28
CA ILE A 61 2.68 -4.15 -12.55
C ILE A 61 1.83 -4.11 -11.29
N THR A 62 0.53 -4.11 -11.46
CA THR A 62 -0.42 -4.37 -10.38
C THR A 62 -1.26 -5.59 -10.69
N ILE A 63 -1.73 -6.26 -9.65
CA ILE A 63 -2.62 -7.42 -9.75
C ILE A 63 -3.86 -7.16 -8.91
N ALA A 64 -5.03 -7.27 -9.53
CA ALA A 64 -6.31 -7.41 -8.86
C ALA A 64 -6.77 -8.86 -8.97
N SER A 65 -7.40 -9.38 -7.91
CA SER A 65 -7.78 -10.79 -7.82
C SER A 65 -9.28 -10.95 -7.59
N PRO A 66 -10.10 -10.88 -8.66
CA PRO A 66 -11.54 -11.13 -8.55
C PRO A 66 -11.85 -12.47 -7.86
N GLY A 67 -12.86 -12.45 -6.98
CA GLY A 67 -13.26 -13.63 -6.21
C GLY A 67 -12.30 -14.02 -5.08
N HIS A 68 -11.34 -13.17 -4.74
CA HIS A 68 -10.39 -13.41 -3.65
C HIS A 68 -10.37 -12.24 -2.66
N LEU A 69 -10.28 -12.53 -1.36
CA LEU A 69 -10.23 -11.53 -0.27
C LEU A 69 -11.31 -10.42 -0.38
N GLY A 70 -12.53 -10.81 -0.71
CA GLY A 70 -13.66 -9.89 -0.80
C GLY A 70 -13.75 -9.04 -2.07
N GLU A 71 -12.88 -9.28 -3.05
CA GLU A 71 -13.02 -8.64 -4.36
C GLU A 71 -14.23 -9.21 -5.13
N ASN A 72 -14.88 -8.35 -5.89
CA ASN A 72 -15.98 -8.73 -6.78
C ASN A 72 -15.53 -9.76 -7.83
N ASP A 73 -16.51 -10.31 -8.58
CA ASP A 73 -16.17 -11.10 -9.76
C ASP A 73 -15.50 -10.27 -10.86
N GLU A 74 -14.93 -10.93 -11.84
CA GLU A 74 -14.15 -10.27 -12.89
C GLU A 74 -14.97 -9.25 -13.68
N ALA A 75 -16.22 -9.57 -14.02
CA ALA A 75 -17.06 -8.67 -14.80
C ALA A 75 -17.40 -7.40 -14.03
N ALA A 76 -17.78 -7.52 -12.76
CA ALA A 76 -18.08 -6.40 -11.88
C ALA A 76 -16.85 -5.56 -11.59
N PHE A 77 -15.70 -6.19 -11.36
CA PHE A 77 -14.44 -5.48 -11.17
C PHE A 77 -14.05 -4.66 -12.39
N LYS A 78 -14.10 -5.24 -13.59
CA LYS A 78 -13.77 -4.55 -14.84
C LYS A 78 -14.71 -3.38 -15.12
N GLU A 79 -16.01 -3.57 -14.89
CA GLU A 79 -17.01 -2.50 -15.07
C GLU A 79 -16.74 -1.33 -14.11
N TRP A 80 -16.48 -1.64 -12.84
CA TRP A 80 -16.12 -0.63 -11.85
C TRP A 80 -14.82 0.09 -12.24
N TYR A 81 -13.77 -0.64 -12.65
CA TYR A 81 -12.48 -0.06 -13.01
C TYR A 81 -12.55 0.88 -14.20
N ARG A 82 -13.45 0.65 -15.16
CA ARG A 82 -13.66 1.56 -16.30
C ARG A 82 -14.08 2.97 -15.89
N GLY A 83 -14.66 3.13 -14.72
CA GLY A 83 -15.01 4.44 -14.13
C GLY A 83 -13.82 5.21 -13.57
N LEU A 84 -12.63 4.59 -13.50
CA LEU A 84 -11.41 5.22 -13.01
C LEU A 84 -10.57 5.74 -14.18
N ASP A 85 -9.79 6.81 -13.92
CA ASP A 85 -8.92 7.44 -14.92
C ASP A 85 -7.44 7.13 -14.65
N TYR A 86 -7.06 5.87 -14.87
CA TYR A 86 -5.66 5.41 -14.78
C TYR A 86 -5.24 4.66 -16.05
N PRO A 87 -5.14 5.37 -17.21
CA PRO A 87 -4.95 4.73 -18.51
C PRO A 87 -3.58 4.05 -18.68
N ASN A 88 -2.60 4.46 -17.89
CA ASN A 88 -1.22 3.96 -17.99
C ASN A 88 -0.84 3.01 -16.84
N LEU A 89 -1.79 2.66 -15.96
CA LEU A 89 -1.55 1.72 -14.88
C LEU A 89 -1.73 0.28 -15.38
N PRO A 90 -0.69 -0.57 -15.33
CA PRO A 90 -0.85 -1.98 -15.63
C PRO A 90 -1.66 -2.67 -14.54
N VAL A 91 -2.87 -3.13 -14.86
CA VAL A 91 -3.72 -3.88 -13.93
C VAL A 91 -4.00 -5.25 -14.53
N LEU A 92 -3.25 -6.24 -14.08
CA LEU A 92 -3.45 -7.63 -14.46
C LEU A 92 -4.55 -8.25 -13.60
N VAL A 93 -5.34 -9.14 -14.19
CA VAL A 93 -6.47 -9.80 -13.54
C VAL A 93 -6.09 -11.24 -13.25
N ASN A 94 -6.09 -11.61 -11.96
CA ASN A 94 -5.82 -12.97 -11.49
C ASN A 94 -7.03 -13.51 -10.73
N ASN A 95 -7.96 -14.13 -11.46
CA ASN A 95 -9.17 -14.71 -10.87
C ASN A 95 -8.84 -15.76 -9.81
N GLY A 96 -9.51 -15.66 -8.65
CA GLY A 96 -9.34 -16.58 -7.54
C GLY A 96 -8.06 -16.38 -6.72
N GLY A 97 -7.16 -15.48 -7.12
CA GLY A 97 -6.02 -15.02 -6.29
C GLY A 97 -4.95 -16.07 -6.00
N ASP A 98 -4.74 -17.06 -6.87
CA ASP A 98 -3.73 -18.10 -6.67
C ASP A 98 -2.30 -17.50 -6.62
N ILE A 99 -2.01 -16.48 -7.44
CA ILE A 99 -0.72 -15.81 -7.42
C ILE A 99 -0.51 -15.05 -6.09
N ALA A 100 -1.54 -14.37 -5.59
CA ALA A 100 -1.47 -13.69 -4.29
C ALA A 100 -1.18 -14.70 -3.16
N ARG A 101 -1.89 -15.82 -3.13
CA ARG A 101 -1.65 -16.87 -2.12
C ARG A 101 -0.24 -17.44 -2.18
N ASP A 102 0.23 -17.78 -3.37
CA ASP A 102 1.54 -18.43 -3.54
C ASP A 102 2.71 -17.48 -3.30
N THR A 103 2.50 -16.17 -3.43
CA THR A 103 3.47 -15.14 -3.04
C THR A 103 3.41 -14.78 -1.56
N GLY A 104 2.44 -15.32 -0.80
CA GLY A 104 2.27 -15.03 0.63
C GLY A 104 1.52 -13.72 0.92
N VAL A 105 0.77 -13.21 -0.05
CA VAL A 105 -0.05 -12.00 0.11
C VAL A 105 -1.39 -12.38 0.72
N ALA A 106 -1.67 -11.85 1.91
CA ALA A 106 -2.92 -12.09 2.66
C ALA A 106 -3.66 -10.80 3.03
N VAL A 107 -3.07 -9.64 2.78
CA VAL A 107 -3.64 -8.31 3.08
C VAL A 107 -3.39 -7.35 1.93
N TYR A 108 -4.20 -6.30 1.82
CA TYR A 108 -4.07 -5.28 0.80
C TYR A 108 -3.85 -3.88 1.40
N PRO A 109 -3.02 -3.03 0.77
CA PRO A 109 -2.10 -3.39 -0.31
C PRO A 109 -0.95 -4.25 0.21
N SER A 110 -0.37 -5.03 -0.68
CA SER A 110 0.92 -5.70 -0.46
C SER A 110 1.76 -5.61 -1.72
N TRP A 111 3.05 -5.76 -1.56
CA TRP A 111 4.00 -5.72 -2.66
C TRP A 111 4.84 -6.98 -2.69
N ALA A 112 5.15 -7.48 -3.86
CA ALA A 112 6.11 -8.55 -4.05
C ALA A 112 7.18 -8.11 -5.05
N LEU A 113 8.44 -8.33 -4.69
CA LEU A 113 9.57 -8.15 -5.59
C LEU A 113 10.04 -9.52 -6.06
N LEU A 114 10.07 -9.71 -7.36
CA LEU A 114 10.64 -10.89 -8.02
C LEU A 114 11.99 -10.51 -8.65
N ASP A 115 12.95 -11.41 -8.55
CA ASP A 115 14.18 -11.27 -9.31
C ASP A 115 13.95 -11.48 -10.82
N LYS A 116 15.00 -11.30 -11.61
CA LYS A 116 14.94 -11.48 -13.08
C LYS A 116 14.56 -12.90 -13.53
N ASP A 117 14.73 -13.89 -12.66
CA ASP A 117 14.38 -15.30 -12.92
C ASP A 117 12.95 -15.64 -12.45
N GLY A 118 12.24 -14.67 -11.87
CA GLY A 118 10.86 -14.82 -11.41
C GLY A 118 10.71 -15.39 -10.01
N ASN A 119 11.78 -15.45 -9.22
CA ASN A 119 11.72 -15.89 -7.83
C ASN A 119 11.32 -14.72 -6.92
N VAL A 120 10.44 -14.97 -5.96
CA VAL A 120 10.06 -13.98 -4.95
C VAL A 120 11.22 -13.75 -4.01
N VAL A 121 11.76 -12.54 -3.98
CA VAL A 121 12.88 -12.15 -3.10
C VAL A 121 12.46 -11.29 -1.93
N ARG A 122 11.30 -10.65 -1.99
CA ARG A 122 10.73 -9.88 -0.89
C ARG A 122 9.21 -9.73 -1.03
N VAL A 123 8.51 -9.80 0.09
CA VAL A 123 7.11 -9.39 0.23
C VAL A 123 7.01 -8.29 1.28
N VAL A 124 6.30 -7.21 0.96
CA VAL A 124 6.05 -6.08 1.85
C VAL A 124 4.55 -5.95 2.05
N LYS A 125 4.09 -6.01 3.29
CA LYS A 125 2.69 -5.78 3.67
C LYS A 125 2.47 -4.28 3.86
N GLY A 126 1.35 -3.77 3.38
CA GLY A 126 0.97 -2.37 3.51
C GLY A 126 1.51 -1.48 2.40
N HIS A 127 1.30 -0.18 2.56
CA HIS A 127 1.74 0.83 1.61
C HIS A 127 3.28 0.98 1.63
N MET A 128 3.81 1.27 0.47
CA MET A 128 5.21 1.58 0.26
C MET A 128 5.30 2.90 -0.50
N ASN A 129 6.01 3.89 0.04
CA ASN A 129 6.25 5.15 -0.67
C ASN A 129 7.40 5.00 -1.68
N ARG A 130 7.63 6.05 -2.49
CA ARG A 130 8.65 6.03 -3.55
C ARG A 130 10.06 5.73 -2.99
N GLU A 131 10.45 6.34 -1.88
CA GLU A 131 11.77 6.13 -1.28
C GLU A 131 11.94 4.71 -0.77
N GLN A 132 10.93 4.16 -0.13
CA GLN A 132 10.92 2.77 0.31
C GLN A 132 11.03 1.80 -0.87
N ALA A 133 10.28 2.05 -1.94
CA ALA A 133 10.34 1.24 -3.15
C ALA A 133 11.73 1.27 -3.77
N LEU A 134 12.34 2.44 -3.93
CA LEU A 134 13.70 2.57 -4.47
C LEU A 134 14.75 1.92 -3.56
N THR A 135 14.59 2.00 -2.25
CA THR A 135 15.45 1.32 -1.28
C THR A 135 15.36 -0.20 -1.45
N LEU A 136 14.12 -0.72 -1.57
CA LEU A 136 13.86 -2.15 -1.80
C LEU A 136 14.52 -2.65 -3.10
N LEU A 137 14.42 -1.87 -4.18
CA LEU A 137 15.00 -2.21 -5.47
C LEU A 137 16.53 -2.28 -5.44
N LYS A 138 17.16 -1.41 -4.65
CA LYS A 138 18.62 -1.43 -4.44
C LYS A 138 19.08 -2.59 -3.56
N ASN A 139 18.31 -2.90 -2.54
CA ASN A 139 18.60 -3.98 -1.60
C ASN A 139 17.30 -4.65 -1.14
N PRO A 140 16.95 -5.81 -1.68
CA PRO A 140 15.74 -6.54 -1.31
C PRO A 140 15.64 -6.91 0.18
N ARG A 141 16.78 -6.95 0.88
CA ARG A 141 16.85 -7.26 2.32
C ARG A 141 16.85 -6.00 3.20
N ALA A 142 16.78 -4.80 2.61
CA ALA A 142 16.78 -3.56 3.37
C ALA A 142 15.60 -3.52 4.36
N GLU A 143 15.87 -3.01 5.53
CA GLU A 143 14.82 -2.63 6.47
C GLU A 143 14.15 -1.35 5.95
N LEU A 144 12.84 -1.44 5.69
CA LEU A 144 12.07 -0.29 5.21
C LEU A 144 11.66 0.55 6.42
N VAL A 145 12.17 1.77 6.49
CA VAL A 145 11.79 2.72 7.53
C VAL A 145 10.33 3.11 7.31
N GLN A 146 9.49 2.85 8.31
CA GLN A 146 8.09 3.28 8.29
C GLN A 146 8.03 4.81 8.25
N PRO A 147 7.24 5.41 7.35
CA PRO A 147 6.96 6.85 7.43
C PRO A 147 6.35 7.14 8.81
N GLY A 148 6.85 8.13 9.50
CA GLY A 148 6.37 8.51 10.84
C GLY A 148 7.44 8.52 11.93
N LYS A 149 8.52 7.76 11.80
CA LYS A 149 9.60 7.80 12.81
C LYS A 149 10.66 8.89 12.59
N ASN A 150 10.76 9.53 11.42
CA ASN A 150 11.86 10.43 11.10
C ASN A 150 11.51 11.70 10.29
N TYR A 151 10.25 12.05 10.08
CA TYR A 151 9.92 13.29 9.36
C TYR A 151 9.97 14.54 10.24
N TYR A 152 10.06 14.37 11.54
CA TYR A 152 10.35 15.50 12.42
C TYR A 152 11.86 15.70 12.52
N LYS A 153 12.42 16.50 11.62
CA LYS A 153 13.71 17.17 11.90
C LYS A 153 13.41 18.31 12.86
N PRO A 154 13.93 18.29 14.08
CA PRO A 154 13.83 19.44 14.96
C PRO A 154 14.34 20.66 14.21
N LYS A 155 13.55 21.72 14.13
CA LYS A 155 14.04 23.01 13.68
C LYS A 155 15.26 23.38 14.52
N ALA A 156 16.21 24.04 13.87
CA ALA A 156 17.52 24.44 14.41
C ALA A 156 17.47 24.82 15.90
N LYS A 157 18.57 24.55 16.61
CA LYS A 157 18.79 24.94 18.03
C LYS A 157 18.29 26.36 18.30
N GLY A 158 17.30 26.49 19.18
CA GLY A 158 16.71 27.77 19.59
C GLY A 158 15.23 27.95 19.25
N ALA A 159 14.60 27.04 18.57
CA ALA A 159 13.15 27.09 18.35
C ALA A 159 12.39 26.66 19.62
N THR A 160 11.37 27.43 20.00
CA THR A 160 10.42 27.05 21.05
C THR A 160 9.83 25.67 20.71
N PRO A 161 9.76 24.73 21.67
CA PRO A 161 9.13 23.44 21.42
C PRO A 161 7.71 23.65 20.91
N MET A 162 7.39 23.03 19.78
CA MET A 162 6.06 23.08 19.20
C MET A 162 5.09 22.38 20.16
N GLN A 163 4.03 23.06 20.57
CA GLN A 163 2.96 22.42 21.34
C GLN A 163 2.12 21.60 20.38
N THR A 164 2.22 20.29 20.51
CA THR A 164 1.37 19.37 19.73
C THR A 164 0.24 18.84 20.60
N LYS A 165 -0.88 18.51 19.94
CA LYS A 165 -1.99 17.75 20.51
C LYS A 165 -2.09 16.39 19.85
N THR A 166 -2.69 15.44 20.56
CA THR A 166 -2.87 14.08 20.05
C THR A 166 -4.32 13.67 20.19
N ILE A 167 -4.84 13.06 19.15
CA ILE A 167 -6.15 12.40 19.15
C ILE A 167 -6.01 10.97 18.65
N TYR A 168 -7.00 10.14 18.97
CA TYR A 168 -7.08 8.75 18.50
C TYR A 168 -8.37 8.58 17.74
N LEU A 169 -8.28 8.16 16.49
CA LEU A 169 -9.40 8.03 15.57
C LEU A 169 -9.56 6.57 15.14
N ALA A 170 -10.75 6.01 15.34
CA ALA A 170 -11.14 4.71 14.84
C ALA A 170 -12.16 4.90 13.72
N GLY A 171 -11.82 4.59 12.49
CA GLY A 171 -12.64 4.91 11.32
C GLY A 171 -12.55 3.89 10.19
N GLY A 172 -12.39 2.61 10.53
CA GLY A 172 -12.23 1.55 9.54
C GLY A 172 -10.76 1.23 9.27
N CYS A 173 -10.37 1.04 8.01
CA CYS A 173 -9.01 0.67 7.66
C CYS A 173 -7.99 1.73 8.13
N PHE A 174 -7.25 1.41 9.19
CA PHE A 174 -6.31 2.36 9.81
C PHE A 174 -5.12 2.71 8.91
N TRP A 175 -4.71 1.85 7.98
CA TRP A 175 -3.67 2.20 7.00
C TRP A 175 -4.11 3.31 6.03
N GLY A 176 -5.38 3.29 5.62
CA GLY A 176 -5.96 4.34 4.80
C GLY A 176 -6.02 5.67 5.53
N MET A 177 -6.42 5.63 6.80
CA MET A 177 -6.48 6.81 7.67
C MET A 177 -5.08 7.37 7.95
N GLU A 178 -4.11 6.52 8.26
CA GLU A 178 -2.71 6.95 8.48
C GLU A 178 -2.17 7.68 7.26
N ALA A 179 -2.28 7.07 6.06
CA ALA A 179 -1.81 7.68 4.82
C ALA A 179 -2.55 8.99 4.47
N TYR A 180 -3.82 9.11 4.85
CA TYR A 180 -4.59 10.34 4.70
C TYR A 180 -4.05 11.44 5.62
N PHE A 181 -3.97 11.16 6.93
CA PHE A 181 -3.55 12.16 7.91
C PHE A 181 -2.10 12.61 7.76
N GLU A 182 -1.20 11.74 7.31
CA GLU A 182 0.18 12.11 6.97
C GLU A 182 0.27 13.23 5.91
N ARG A 183 -0.74 13.40 5.08
CA ARG A 183 -0.81 14.41 4.02
C ARG A 183 -1.53 15.69 4.43
N VAL A 184 -2.16 15.71 5.59
CA VAL A 184 -2.93 16.87 6.06
C VAL A 184 -1.96 17.94 6.59
N PRO A 185 -1.97 19.15 6.02
CA PRO A 185 -1.12 20.25 6.51
C PRO A 185 -1.45 20.60 7.95
N GLY A 186 -0.47 20.53 8.84
CA GLY A 186 -0.64 20.74 10.27
C GLY A 186 -0.63 19.45 11.08
N VAL A 187 -0.84 18.30 10.47
CA VAL A 187 -0.55 17.01 11.10
C VAL A 187 0.96 16.81 11.14
N VAL A 188 1.46 16.42 12.29
CA VAL A 188 2.90 16.21 12.57
C VAL A 188 3.26 14.74 12.42
N ASP A 189 2.35 13.85 12.84
CA ASP A 189 2.57 12.42 12.83
C ASP A 189 1.22 11.68 12.84
N ALA A 190 1.13 10.55 12.14
CA ALA A 190 0.00 9.64 12.18
C ALA A 190 0.50 8.22 12.28
N VAL A 191 0.03 7.45 13.26
CA VAL A 191 0.50 6.09 13.54
C VAL A 191 -0.67 5.15 13.73
N SER A 192 -0.72 4.11 12.91
CA SER A 192 -1.69 3.01 13.04
C SER A 192 -1.39 2.13 14.24
N GLY A 193 -2.44 1.69 14.90
CA GLY A 193 -2.34 0.80 16.05
C GLY A 193 -3.68 0.20 16.43
N TYR A 194 -3.71 -0.47 17.57
CA TYR A 194 -4.92 -1.10 18.11
C TYR A 194 -5.23 -0.51 19.47
N ALA A 195 -6.50 -0.16 19.69
CA ALA A 195 -6.96 0.41 20.95
C ALA A 195 -8.13 -0.40 21.56
N ASN A 196 -8.34 -0.22 22.87
CA ASN A 196 -9.47 -0.72 23.63
C ASN A 196 -9.57 -2.26 23.81
N GLY A 197 -8.61 -3.02 23.38
CA GLY A 197 -8.60 -4.47 23.58
C GLY A 197 -8.13 -4.91 24.97
N LYS A 198 -8.30 -6.20 25.25
CA LYS A 198 -7.99 -6.79 26.56
C LYS A 198 -6.54 -7.27 26.69
N THR A 199 -5.80 -7.34 25.61
CA THR A 199 -4.43 -7.84 25.56
C THR A 199 -3.46 -6.77 25.07
N ALA A 200 -2.21 -6.83 25.52
CA ALA A 200 -1.15 -5.97 25.00
C ALA A 200 -0.59 -6.55 23.69
N ASN A 201 -0.22 -5.67 22.76
CA ASN A 201 0.45 -6.01 21.51
C ASN A 201 -0.26 -7.11 20.70
N PRO A 202 -1.57 -6.95 20.34
CA PRO A 202 -2.26 -7.94 19.54
C PRO A 202 -1.69 -8.00 18.11
N SER A 203 -1.71 -9.18 17.50
CA SER A 203 -1.51 -9.31 16.08
C SER A 203 -2.75 -8.87 15.31
N TYR A 204 -2.62 -8.63 14.00
CA TYR A 204 -3.77 -8.33 13.14
C TYR A 204 -4.80 -9.47 13.14
N GLU A 205 -4.33 -10.72 13.13
CA GLU A 205 -5.19 -11.90 13.22
C GLU A 205 -5.96 -11.98 14.56
N ASP A 206 -5.36 -11.57 15.66
CA ASP A 206 -6.03 -11.50 16.95
C ASP A 206 -7.18 -10.49 16.93
N VAL A 207 -6.97 -9.36 16.29
CA VAL A 207 -7.99 -8.30 16.15
C VAL A 207 -9.16 -8.77 15.30
N ILE A 208 -8.90 -9.41 14.17
CA ILE A 208 -9.94 -9.98 13.29
C ILE A 208 -10.75 -11.08 14.03
N ARG A 209 -10.09 -11.85 14.88
CA ARG A 209 -10.76 -12.90 15.69
C ARG A 209 -11.63 -12.37 16.81
N GLY A 210 -11.66 -11.05 17.02
CA GLY A 210 -12.58 -10.43 17.97
C GLY A 210 -12.05 -10.27 19.39
N THR A 211 -10.78 -9.89 19.55
CA THR A 211 -10.17 -9.59 20.86
C THR A 211 -10.65 -8.27 21.49
N GLY A 212 -11.58 -7.59 20.83
CA GLY A 212 -12.15 -6.32 21.31
C GLY A 212 -11.28 -5.11 21.05
N HIS A 213 -10.21 -5.26 20.28
CA HIS A 213 -9.42 -4.14 19.80
C HIS A 213 -10.09 -3.48 18.59
N ALA A 214 -9.93 -2.16 18.47
CA ALA A 214 -10.30 -1.39 17.30
C ALA A 214 -9.05 -0.93 16.55
N GLU A 215 -9.07 -1.02 15.22
CA GLU A 215 -8.09 -0.34 14.37
C GLU A 215 -8.19 1.16 14.62
N THR A 216 -7.08 1.78 14.98
CA THR A 216 -7.04 3.15 15.45
C THR A 216 -5.80 3.86 14.91
N VAL A 217 -5.95 5.11 14.51
CA VAL A 217 -4.83 5.97 14.16
C VAL A 217 -4.62 7.02 15.26
N LYS A 218 -3.42 7.05 15.79
CA LYS A 218 -2.96 8.15 16.65
C LYS A 218 -2.50 9.29 15.77
N VAL A 219 -3.21 10.42 15.81
CA VAL A 219 -2.87 11.62 15.05
C VAL A 219 -2.30 12.67 15.99
N THR A 220 -1.07 13.10 15.74
CA THR A 220 -0.40 14.19 16.44
C THR A 220 -0.38 15.41 15.51
N TYR A 221 -0.89 16.54 15.97
CA TYR A 221 -1.05 17.74 15.16
C TYR A 221 -0.60 19.01 15.88
N ASP A 222 -0.28 20.03 15.10
CA ASP A 222 0.04 21.37 15.56
C ASP A 222 -1.25 22.20 15.62
N PRO A 223 -1.77 22.54 16.83
CA PRO A 223 -3.01 23.26 16.98
C PRO A 223 -2.95 24.73 16.49
N GLU A 224 -1.77 25.25 16.21
CA GLU A 224 -1.61 26.58 15.59
C GLU A 224 -1.79 26.54 14.06
N ARG A 225 -1.72 25.34 13.47
CA ARG A 225 -1.80 25.14 12.01
C ARG A 225 -3.07 24.45 11.54
N ILE A 226 -3.68 23.64 12.40
CA ILE A 226 -4.93 22.93 12.10
C ILE A 226 -5.75 22.78 13.38
N SER A 227 -7.05 23.03 13.31
CA SER A 227 -7.95 22.84 14.44
C SER A 227 -8.38 21.38 14.56
N LEU A 228 -8.92 21.00 15.73
CA LEU A 228 -9.53 19.69 15.90
C LEU A 228 -10.73 19.49 14.98
N ASP A 229 -11.52 20.55 14.79
CA ASP A 229 -12.72 20.51 13.93
C ASP A 229 -12.36 20.29 12.45
N ASP A 230 -11.20 20.75 12.01
CA ASP A 230 -10.72 20.51 10.65
C ASP A 230 -10.15 19.08 10.45
N ILE A 231 -9.83 18.39 11.55
CA ILE A 231 -9.34 16.99 11.51
C ILE A 231 -10.51 16.00 11.52
N LEU A 232 -11.63 16.34 12.14
CA LEU A 232 -12.81 15.48 12.30
C LEU A 232 -13.80 15.63 11.15
#